data_0664bad8c040db7474a6a967c92a54d8
#
_entry.id   0664bad8c040db7474a6a967c92a54d8
#
_cell.length_a   1.000
_cell.length_b   1.000
_cell.length_c   1.000
_cell.angle_alpha   90.00
_cell.angle_beta   90.00
_cell.angle_gamma   90.00
#
_symmetry.space_group_name_H-M   'P 1'
#
loop_
_entity.id
_entity.type
_entity.pdbx_description
1 polymer ?
#
loop_
_entity_poly.entity_id
_entity_poly.type
_entity_poly.pdbx_seq_one_letter_code
_entity_poly.pdbx_strand_id
1 'polypeptide(L)'
;MKLDTSDLVKKYKSRTVVNNVSIDVQQGEIVGLLGPNGAGKTTTFYMIVGLIKPNDGDIFLEDDNGVATNITKLPVYRRAQMGVGYLAQEASVFRHLTVEDNLRAVLEMTDYSRQYQRERVEQLIEEFRLQKVRKSYGNQLSGGERRRTEIARAVAINPSFILLDEPFAGVDPIAVEDIQNIVGTLKDKNIGVIITDHNVDETLAITDRT
;
A
#
# COMPACT_ATOMS: atom_id res chain seq x y z
N MET A 1 -12.74 8.59 -7.06
CA MET A 1 -11.49 9.37 -6.76
C MET A 1 -10.35 8.94 -7.68
N LYS A 2 -9.33 9.80 -7.90
CA LYS A 2 -8.11 9.54 -8.70
C LYS A 2 -6.88 10.03 -7.93
N LEU A 3 -5.82 9.25 -7.92
CA LEU A 3 -4.49 9.67 -7.46
C LEU A 3 -3.63 9.89 -8.71
N ASP A 4 -3.07 11.07 -8.86
CA ASP A 4 -2.38 11.50 -10.07
C ASP A 4 -1.03 12.15 -9.75
N THR A 5 -0.03 11.91 -10.58
CA THR A 5 1.28 12.57 -10.48
C THR A 5 1.67 13.18 -11.82
N SER A 6 2.26 14.34 -11.80
CA SER A 6 2.73 15.04 -12.99
C SER A 6 4.22 15.34 -12.88
N ASP A 7 4.98 14.79 -13.84
CA ASP A 7 6.41 15.09 -14.08
C ASP A 7 7.30 15.03 -12.85
N LEU A 8 7.11 13.98 -12.01
CA LEU A 8 7.89 13.82 -10.79
C LEU A 8 9.38 13.68 -11.08
N VAL A 9 10.18 14.49 -10.41
CA VAL A 9 11.64 14.46 -10.49
C VAL A 9 12.24 14.27 -9.12
N LYS A 10 13.22 13.35 -9.00
CA LYS A 10 14.05 13.22 -7.82
C LYS A 10 15.53 13.14 -8.16
N LYS A 11 16.29 14.02 -7.54
CA LYS A 11 17.75 14.08 -7.69
C LYS A 11 18.42 13.94 -6.32
N TYR A 12 19.48 13.14 -6.28
CA TYR A 12 20.39 13.06 -5.15
C TYR A 12 21.78 13.49 -5.61
N LYS A 13 22.20 14.67 -5.16
CA LYS A 13 23.42 15.34 -5.66
C LYS A 13 23.36 15.49 -7.19
N SER A 14 24.26 14.89 -7.93
CA SER A 14 24.34 14.92 -9.39
C SER A 14 23.51 13.84 -10.10
N ARG A 15 23.01 12.82 -9.34
CA ARG A 15 22.28 11.68 -9.92
C ARG A 15 20.77 11.96 -9.92
N THR A 16 20.16 11.95 -11.11
CA THR A 16 18.70 11.90 -11.26
C THR A 16 18.26 10.46 -11.12
N VAL A 17 17.40 10.17 -10.14
CA VAL A 17 16.87 8.82 -9.84
C VAL A 17 15.47 8.65 -10.40
N VAL A 18 14.65 9.71 -10.38
CA VAL A 18 13.34 9.76 -11.03
C VAL A 18 13.35 10.97 -11.95
N ASN A 19 12.93 10.81 -13.20
CA ASN A 19 13.01 11.83 -14.24
C ASN A 19 11.70 11.94 -15.01
N ASN A 20 10.92 12.96 -14.72
CA ASN A 20 9.64 13.29 -15.35
C ASN A 20 8.67 12.10 -15.40
N VAL A 21 8.44 11.47 -14.24
CA VAL A 21 7.54 10.32 -14.12
C VAL A 21 6.14 10.80 -13.76
N SER A 22 5.17 10.46 -14.61
CA SER A 22 3.75 10.69 -14.38
C SER A 22 3.02 9.36 -14.29
N ILE A 23 2.23 9.17 -13.24
CA ILE A 23 1.46 7.96 -12.95
C ILE A 23 0.10 8.40 -12.45
N ASP A 24 -0.94 7.71 -12.91
CA ASP A 24 -2.28 7.89 -12.37
C ASP A 24 -2.91 6.54 -12.03
N VAL A 25 -3.82 6.53 -11.06
CA VAL A 25 -4.64 5.37 -10.69
C VAL A 25 -6.01 5.84 -10.24
N GLN A 26 -7.03 5.12 -10.67
CA GLN A 26 -8.41 5.32 -10.22
C GLN A 26 -8.76 4.34 -9.09
N GLN A 27 -9.75 4.68 -8.27
CA GLN A 27 -10.31 3.71 -7.33
C GLN A 27 -10.87 2.50 -8.10
N GLY A 28 -10.64 1.29 -7.56
CA GLY A 28 -11.02 0.04 -8.21
C GLY A 28 -10.14 -0.35 -9.39
N GLU A 29 -8.95 0.24 -9.52
CA GLU A 29 -7.97 -0.10 -10.55
C GLU A 29 -6.66 -0.59 -9.91
N ILE A 30 -5.99 -1.55 -10.56
CA ILE A 30 -4.65 -2.02 -10.17
C ILE A 30 -3.65 -1.63 -11.27
N VAL A 31 -2.71 -0.75 -10.94
CA VAL A 31 -1.67 -0.24 -11.85
C VAL A 31 -0.32 -0.81 -11.46
N GLY A 32 0.38 -1.45 -12.39
CA GLY A 32 1.74 -1.96 -12.22
C GLY A 32 2.78 -0.91 -12.56
N LEU A 33 3.73 -0.64 -11.64
CA LEU A 33 4.92 0.16 -11.93
C LEU A 33 6.11 -0.79 -12.08
N LEU A 34 6.40 -1.18 -13.30
CA LEU A 34 7.44 -2.14 -13.64
C LEU A 34 8.76 -1.45 -14.04
N GLY A 35 9.85 -2.17 -13.89
CA GLY A 35 11.18 -1.69 -14.29
C GLY A 35 12.30 -2.41 -13.53
N PRO A 36 13.54 -2.30 -14.00
CA PRO A 36 14.69 -2.95 -13.37
C PRO A 36 14.98 -2.39 -11.97
N ASN A 37 15.81 -3.11 -11.21
CA ASN A 37 16.30 -2.62 -9.93
C ASN A 37 17.06 -1.31 -10.10
N GLY A 38 16.80 -0.35 -9.23
CA GLY A 38 17.39 0.99 -9.31
C GLY A 38 16.72 1.95 -10.30
N ALA A 39 15.61 1.56 -10.96
CA ALA A 39 14.83 2.43 -11.85
C ALA A 39 14.07 3.55 -11.14
N GLY A 40 14.10 3.61 -9.82
CA GLY A 40 13.42 4.66 -9.06
C GLY A 40 12.01 4.34 -8.58
N LYS A 41 11.52 3.10 -8.73
CA LYS A 41 10.16 2.69 -8.35
C LYS A 41 9.83 3.03 -6.89
N THR A 42 10.59 2.49 -5.94
CA THR A 42 10.43 2.78 -4.50
C THR A 42 10.60 4.28 -4.20
N THR A 43 11.51 4.97 -4.90
CA THR A 43 11.69 6.43 -4.77
C THR A 43 10.41 7.17 -5.19
N THR A 44 9.78 6.75 -6.29
CA THR A 44 8.50 7.31 -6.75
C THR A 44 7.41 7.05 -5.71
N PHE A 45 7.31 5.86 -5.15
CA PHE A 45 6.39 5.54 -4.07
C PHE A 45 6.61 6.44 -2.85
N TYR A 46 7.86 6.61 -2.43
CA TYR A 46 8.20 7.49 -1.29
C TYR A 46 7.79 8.95 -1.54
N MET A 47 7.86 9.43 -2.79
CA MET A 47 7.34 10.75 -3.13
C MET A 47 5.81 10.80 -3.03
N ILE A 48 5.11 9.80 -3.57
CA ILE A 48 3.64 9.75 -3.55
C ILE A 48 3.10 9.66 -2.12
N VAL A 49 3.69 8.85 -1.26
CA VAL A 49 3.24 8.73 0.15
C VAL A 49 3.76 9.86 1.05
N GLY A 50 4.71 10.67 0.58
CA GLY A 50 5.22 11.84 1.30
C GLY A 50 6.38 11.56 2.26
N LEU A 51 7.05 10.40 2.13
CA LEU A 51 8.28 10.07 2.88
C LEU A 51 9.47 10.91 2.42
N ILE A 52 9.52 11.24 1.12
CA ILE A 52 10.49 12.16 0.54
C ILE A 52 9.79 13.22 -0.31
N LYS A 53 10.41 14.39 -0.42
CA LYS A 53 9.89 15.46 -1.28
C LYS A 53 10.46 15.33 -2.69
N PRO A 54 9.66 15.48 -3.75
CA PRO A 54 10.17 15.61 -5.11
C PRO A 54 11.01 16.88 -5.22
N ASN A 55 11.92 16.91 -6.21
CA ASN A 55 12.64 18.12 -6.59
C ASN A 55 11.81 18.98 -7.56
N ASP A 56 10.96 18.31 -8.36
CA ASP A 56 10.02 18.93 -9.29
C ASP A 56 8.85 18.02 -9.54
N GLY A 57 7.76 18.53 -10.12
CA GLY A 57 6.51 17.84 -10.35
C GLY A 57 5.56 17.89 -9.16
N ASP A 58 4.33 17.48 -9.41
CA ASP A 58 3.23 17.58 -8.46
C ASP A 58 2.49 16.27 -8.28
N ILE A 59 1.80 16.14 -7.14
CA ILE A 59 0.98 14.99 -6.77
C ILE A 59 -0.40 15.50 -6.39
N PHE A 60 -1.43 14.95 -7.03
CA PHE A 60 -2.81 15.35 -6.85
C PHE A 60 -3.67 14.19 -6.37
N LEU A 61 -4.63 14.51 -5.53
CA LEU A 61 -5.74 13.63 -5.18
C LEU A 61 -7.03 14.30 -5.64
N GLU A 62 -7.71 13.69 -6.60
CA GLU A 62 -8.99 14.16 -7.13
C GLU A 62 -10.13 13.40 -6.47
N ASP A 63 -11.11 14.12 -5.95
CA ASP A 63 -12.31 13.55 -5.35
C ASP A 63 -13.35 13.13 -6.41
N ASP A 64 -14.47 12.56 -5.95
CA ASP A 64 -15.54 12.11 -6.83
C ASP A 64 -16.29 13.26 -7.53
N ASN A 65 -16.09 14.51 -7.12
CA ASN A 65 -16.64 15.71 -7.76
C ASN A 65 -15.67 16.31 -8.80
N GLY A 66 -14.51 15.69 -9.02
CA GLY A 66 -13.48 16.17 -9.93
C GLY A 66 -12.62 17.32 -9.35
N VAL A 67 -12.66 17.53 -8.03
CA VAL A 67 -11.83 18.55 -7.37
C VAL A 67 -10.47 17.97 -7.04
N ALA A 68 -9.44 18.44 -7.74
CA ALA A 68 -8.06 18.02 -7.53
C ALA A 68 -7.39 18.83 -6.41
N THR A 69 -6.92 18.14 -5.39
CA THR A 69 -6.15 18.71 -4.28
C THR A 69 -4.67 18.39 -4.46
N ASN A 70 -3.82 19.41 -4.51
CA ASN A 70 -2.37 19.21 -4.56
C ASN A 70 -1.86 18.77 -3.18
N ILE A 71 -1.36 17.55 -3.09
CA ILE A 71 -0.84 16.93 -1.86
C ILE A 71 0.69 16.89 -1.79
N THR A 72 1.40 17.45 -2.78
CA THR A 72 2.86 17.38 -2.93
C THR A 72 3.61 17.81 -1.67
N LYS A 73 3.13 18.84 -0.98
CA LYS A 73 3.77 19.40 0.23
C LYS A 73 3.21 18.84 1.54
N LEU A 74 2.15 18.02 1.48
CA LEU A 74 1.54 17.46 2.68
C LEU A 74 2.43 16.37 3.27
N PRO A 75 2.55 16.29 4.60
CA PRO A 75 3.30 15.23 5.29
C PRO A 75 2.55 13.89 5.20
N VAL A 76 3.29 12.79 5.42
CA VAL A 76 2.79 11.41 5.34
C VAL A 76 1.45 11.20 6.04
N TYR A 77 1.34 11.67 7.31
CA TYR A 77 0.13 11.44 8.10
C TYR A 77 -1.10 12.14 7.52
N ARG A 78 -0.94 13.30 6.88
CA ARG A 78 -2.05 13.99 6.20
C ARG A 78 -2.50 13.24 4.96
N ARG A 79 -1.56 12.72 4.17
CA ARG A 79 -1.90 11.88 3.00
C ARG A 79 -2.58 10.58 3.43
N ALA A 80 -2.13 9.97 4.53
CA ALA A 80 -2.78 8.80 5.11
C ALA A 80 -4.23 9.11 5.54
N GLN A 81 -4.46 10.25 6.20
CA GLN A 81 -5.81 10.72 6.56
C GLN A 81 -6.70 11.00 5.34
N MET A 82 -6.10 11.34 4.20
CA MET A 82 -6.80 11.51 2.92
C MET A 82 -6.98 10.20 2.14
N GLY A 83 -6.60 9.07 2.73
CA GLY A 83 -6.83 7.75 2.17
C GLY A 83 -5.70 7.19 1.32
N VAL A 84 -4.46 7.69 1.43
CA VAL A 84 -3.29 7.12 0.74
C VAL A 84 -2.54 6.19 1.68
N GLY A 85 -2.69 4.87 1.46
CA GLY A 85 -2.01 3.82 2.21
C GLY A 85 -0.67 3.41 1.56
N TYR A 86 0.21 2.80 2.36
CA TYR A 86 1.50 2.30 1.89
C TYR A 86 1.90 1.01 2.60
N LEU A 87 2.33 0.04 1.82
CA LEU A 87 2.94 -1.20 2.29
C LEU A 87 4.39 -1.26 1.81
N ALA A 88 5.33 -1.15 2.74
CA ALA A 88 6.76 -1.19 2.46
C ALA A 88 7.22 -2.59 2.03
N GLN A 89 8.33 -2.64 1.28
CA GLN A 89 9.04 -3.86 0.96
C GLN A 89 9.53 -4.58 2.21
N GLU A 90 10.10 -3.83 3.16
CA GLU A 90 10.60 -4.40 4.41
C GLU A 90 9.46 -4.79 5.35
N ALA A 91 9.69 -5.85 6.13
CA ALA A 91 8.74 -6.33 7.12
C ALA A 91 8.39 -5.25 8.14
N SER A 92 7.12 -4.87 8.19
CA SER A 92 6.60 -3.78 9.04
C SER A 92 5.74 -4.27 10.21
N VAL A 93 5.50 -5.58 10.32
CA VAL A 93 4.72 -6.15 11.44
C VAL A 93 5.35 -5.83 12.79
N PHE A 94 4.54 -5.45 13.77
CA PHE A 94 5.01 -5.28 15.15
C PHE A 94 5.32 -6.65 15.76
N ARG A 95 6.61 -6.97 15.86
CA ARG A 95 7.11 -8.31 16.17
C ARG A 95 6.64 -8.86 17.53
N HIS A 96 6.44 -7.97 18.51
CA HIS A 96 6.06 -8.32 19.89
C HIS A 96 4.56 -8.09 20.16
N LEU A 97 3.77 -7.81 19.16
CA LEU A 97 2.32 -7.79 19.22
C LEU A 97 1.76 -9.04 18.54
N THR A 98 0.60 -9.50 18.99
CA THR A 98 -0.15 -10.57 18.30
C THR A 98 -0.67 -10.03 16.96
N VAL A 99 -1.11 -10.92 16.06
CA VAL A 99 -1.79 -10.52 14.83
C VAL A 99 -2.99 -9.61 15.13
N GLU A 100 -3.84 -10.01 16.07
CA GLU A 100 -4.99 -9.21 16.50
C GLU A 100 -4.56 -7.83 17.02
N ASP A 101 -3.52 -7.76 17.84
CA ASP A 101 -3.04 -6.49 18.40
C ASP A 101 -2.35 -5.61 17.34
N ASN A 102 -1.72 -6.22 16.31
CA ASN A 102 -1.21 -5.50 15.15
C ASN A 102 -2.32 -4.75 14.39
N LEU A 103 -3.48 -5.40 14.22
CA LEU A 103 -4.64 -4.78 13.58
C LEU A 103 -5.29 -3.72 14.48
N ARG A 104 -5.43 -4.03 15.77
CA ARG A 104 -6.02 -3.12 16.76
C ARG A 104 -5.20 -1.83 16.90
N ALA A 105 -3.87 -1.94 16.92
CA ALA A 105 -2.98 -0.79 17.15
C ALA A 105 -3.18 0.35 16.13
N VAL A 106 -3.47 0.04 14.87
CA VAL A 106 -3.72 1.09 13.86
C VAL A 106 -5.13 1.65 13.95
N LEU A 107 -6.11 0.85 14.36
CA LEU A 107 -7.49 1.30 14.55
C LEU A 107 -7.64 2.19 15.78
N GLU A 108 -6.86 1.97 16.84
CA GLU A 108 -6.83 2.82 18.04
C GLU A 108 -6.33 4.25 17.75
N MET A 109 -5.62 4.44 16.63
CA MET A 109 -5.17 5.77 16.19
C MET A 109 -6.24 6.54 15.39
N THR A 110 -7.43 5.96 15.22
CA THR A 110 -8.54 6.56 14.49
C THR A 110 -9.63 7.04 15.44
N ASP A 111 -10.53 7.90 14.96
CA ASP A 111 -11.72 8.35 15.70
C ASP A 111 -12.88 7.33 15.63
N TYR A 112 -12.65 6.12 15.16
CA TYR A 112 -13.67 5.07 15.10
C TYR A 112 -14.13 4.65 16.50
N SER A 113 -15.44 4.36 16.63
CA SER A 113 -15.97 3.85 17.89
C SER A 113 -15.31 2.52 18.28
N ARG A 114 -15.20 2.24 19.58
CA ARG A 114 -14.63 0.96 20.09
C ARG A 114 -15.37 -0.27 19.57
N GLN A 115 -16.67 -0.14 19.29
CA GLN A 115 -17.46 -1.20 18.72
C GLN A 115 -17.02 -1.46 17.29
N TYR A 116 -16.96 -0.41 16.45
CA TYR A 116 -16.50 -0.53 15.06
C TYR A 116 -15.07 -1.08 14.97
N GLN A 117 -14.16 -0.63 15.83
CA GLN A 117 -12.79 -1.14 15.86
C GLN A 117 -12.75 -2.66 16.10
N ARG A 118 -13.56 -3.18 17.03
CA ARG A 118 -13.66 -4.63 17.31
C ARG A 118 -14.22 -5.39 16.12
N GLU A 119 -15.33 -4.93 15.56
CA GLU A 119 -15.97 -5.53 14.39
C GLU A 119 -15.01 -5.54 13.19
N ARG A 120 -14.27 -4.45 12.99
CA ARG A 120 -13.30 -4.34 11.90
C ARG A 120 -12.13 -5.32 12.06
N VAL A 121 -11.63 -5.52 13.28
CA VAL A 121 -10.60 -6.53 13.56
C VAL A 121 -11.10 -7.93 13.20
N GLU A 122 -12.33 -8.29 13.60
CA GLU A 122 -12.91 -9.61 13.26
C GLU A 122 -13.02 -9.79 11.75
N GLN A 123 -13.55 -8.77 11.04
CA GLN A 123 -13.66 -8.78 9.57
C GLN A 123 -12.29 -8.98 8.90
N LEU A 124 -11.27 -8.25 9.35
CA LEU A 124 -9.92 -8.36 8.77
C LEU A 124 -9.29 -9.73 9.03
N ILE A 125 -9.47 -10.29 10.23
CA ILE A 125 -8.98 -11.63 10.56
C ILE A 125 -9.62 -12.69 9.65
N GLU A 126 -10.91 -12.57 9.38
CA GLU A 126 -11.63 -13.48 8.49
C GLU A 126 -11.19 -13.31 7.04
N GLU A 127 -11.23 -12.09 6.54
CA GLU A 127 -10.92 -11.74 5.16
C GLU A 127 -9.51 -12.16 4.75
N PHE A 128 -8.52 -11.89 5.63
CA PHE A 128 -7.12 -12.20 5.37
C PHE A 128 -6.70 -13.60 5.84
N ARG A 129 -7.67 -14.46 6.22
CA ARG A 129 -7.45 -15.86 6.66
C ARG A 129 -6.40 -15.96 7.78
N LEU A 130 -6.53 -15.09 8.79
CA LEU A 130 -5.59 -14.97 9.90
C LEU A 130 -6.09 -15.69 11.19
N GLN A 131 -7.23 -16.40 11.15
CA GLN A 131 -7.86 -17.01 12.31
C GLN A 131 -6.89 -17.92 13.07
N LYS A 132 -6.14 -18.77 12.34
CA LYS A 132 -5.22 -19.77 12.94
C LYS A 132 -4.05 -19.11 13.67
N VAL A 133 -3.63 -17.92 13.24
CA VAL A 133 -2.47 -17.19 13.77
C VAL A 133 -2.86 -15.95 14.56
N ARG A 134 -4.16 -15.75 14.81
CA ARG A 134 -4.71 -14.57 15.51
C ARG A 134 -3.93 -14.19 16.77
N LYS A 135 -3.55 -15.17 17.58
CA LYS A 135 -2.83 -14.99 18.84
C LYS A 135 -1.32 -15.20 18.73
N SER A 136 -0.81 -15.50 17.56
CA SER A 136 0.64 -15.61 17.31
C SER A 136 1.26 -14.22 17.29
N TYR A 137 2.47 -14.11 17.84
CA TYR A 137 3.25 -12.89 17.74
C TYR A 137 3.81 -12.67 16.35
N GLY A 138 4.03 -11.41 15.94
CA GLY A 138 4.53 -11.06 14.62
C GLY A 138 5.85 -11.72 14.24
N ASN A 139 6.73 -12.01 15.21
CA ASN A 139 8.00 -12.73 15.00
C ASN A 139 7.85 -14.25 14.82
N GLN A 140 6.66 -14.80 15.02
CA GLN A 140 6.37 -16.25 14.87
C GLN A 140 5.71 -16.57 13.53
N LEU A 141 5.35 -15.55 12.75
CA LEU A 141 4.62 -15.71 11.49
C LEU A 141 5.56 -16.18 10.36
N SER A 142 5.04 -17.09 9.53
CA SER A 142 5.64 -17.38 8.21
C SER A 142 5.65 -16.14 7.32
N GLY A 143 6.39 -16.16 6.22
CA GLY A 143 6.46 -15.05 5.26
C GLY A 143 5.08 -14.64 4.75
N GLY A 144 4.27 -15.60 4.32
CA GLY A 144 2.91 -15.36 3.81
C GLY A 144 1.95 -14.85 4.89
N GLU A 145 1.95 -15.43 6.10
CA GLU A 145 1.11 -14.97 7.22
C GLU A 145 1.48 -13.55 7.64
N ARG A 146 2.77 -13.25 7.69
CA ARG A 146 3.27 -11.91 7.97
C ARG A 146 2.77 -10.92 6.92
N ARG A 147 2.93 -11.25 5.62
CA ARG A 147 2.52 -10.34 4.53
C ARG A 147 1.03 -10.10 4.53
N ARG A 148 0.20 -11.14 4.74
CA ARG A 148 -1.26 -10.98 4.92
C ARG A 148 -1.60 -10.08 6.09
N THR A 149 -0.91 -10.21 7.23
CA THR A 149 -1.12 -9.34 8.40
C THR A 149 -0.75 -7.89 8.10
N GLU A 150 0.32 -7.64 7.36
CA GLU A 150 0.77 -6.30 6.97
C GLU A 150 -0.21 -5.62 6.01
N ILE A 151 -0.72 -6.36 5.01
CA ILE A 151 -1.75 -5.85 4.10
C ILE A 151 -3.05 -5.58 4.87
N ALA A 152 -3.50 -6.51 5.71
CA ALA A 152 -4.69 -6.34 6.55
C ALA A 152 -4.59 -5.08 7.41
N ARG A 153 -3.41 -4.82 7.99
CA ARG A 153 -3.14 -3.62 8.77
C ARG A 153 -3.20 -2.35 7.92
N ALA A 154 -2.64 -2.39 6.71
CA ALA A 154 -2.63 -1.24 5.81
C ALA A 154 -4.04 -0.85 5.33
N VAL A 155 -4.95 -1.84 5.18
CA VAL A 155 -6.34 -1.59 4.77
C VAL A 155 -7.32 -1.43 5.94
N ALA A 156 -6.85 -1.57 7.19
CA ALA A 156 -7.71 -1.46 8.37
C ALA A 156 -8.44 -0.11 8.45
N ILE A 157 -7.79 0.96 8.02
CA ILE A 157 -8.31 2.33 8.04
C ILE A 157 -9.09 2.71 6.77
N ASN A 158 -9.47 1.74 5.93
CA ASN A 158 -10.21 1.93 4.68
C ASN A 158 -9.58 2.99 3.74
N PRO A 159 -8.34 2.78 3.27
CA PRO A 159 -7.73 3.72 2.35
C PRO A 159 -8.46 3.74 1.00
N SER A 160 -8.43 4.88 0.31
CA SER A 160 -8.92 5.01 -1.07
C SER A 160 -7.91 4.47 -2.08
N PHE A 161 -6.63 4.59 -1.74
CA PHE A 161 -5.50 4.11 -2.55
C PHE A 161 -4.47 3.41 -1.66
N ILE A 162 -3.83 2.38 -2.19
CA ILE A 162 -2.71 1.71 -1.53
C ILE A 162 -1.55 1.48 -2.49
N LEU A 163 -0.35 1.80 -2.04
CA LEU A 163 0.88 1.53 -2.76
C LEU A 163 1.55 0.29 -2.15
N LEU A 164 1.75 -0.75 -2.94
CA LEU A 164 2.35 -2.02 -2.54
C LEU A 164 3.76 -2.13 -3.12
N ASP A 165 4.78 -1.98 -2.28
CA ASP A 165 6.18 -2.05 -2.70
C ASP A 165 6.69 -3.49 -2.54
N GLU A 166 6.92 -4.17 -3.66
CA GLU A 166 7.36 -5.57 -3.76
C GLU A 166 6.60 -6.52 -2.81
N PRO A 167 5.26 -6.65 -2.95
CA PRO A 167 4.46 -7.44 -2.02
C PRO A 167 4.76 -8.95 -2.09
N PHE A 168 5.37 -9.43 -3.16
CA PHE A 168 5.73 -10.84 -3.35
C PHE A 168 7.15 -11.17 -2.89
N ALA A 169 7.96 -10.16 -2.51
CA ALA A 169 9.35 -10.37 -2.12
C ALA A 169 9.48 -11.24 -0.87
N GLY A 170 10.27 -12.30 -0.96
CA GLY A 170 10.53 -13.21 0.15
C GLY A 170 9.32 -14.04 0.60
N VAL A 171 8.35 -14.20 -0.26
CA VAL A 171 7.16 -15.04 -0.06
C VAL A 171 7.33 -16.33 -0.87
N ASP A 172 6.87 -17.46 -0.32
CA ASP A 172 6.90 -18.73 -1.05
C ASP A 172 5.86 -18.72 -2.19
N PRO A 173 6.06 -19.52 -3.27
CA PRO A 173 5.20 -19.48 -4.46
C PRO A 173 3.71 -19.78 -4.17
N ILE A 174 3.42 -20.63 -3.17
CA ILE A 174 2.02 -20.95 -2.82
C ILE A 174 1.35 -19.74 -2.17
N ALA A 175 2.09 -19.00 -1.34
CA ALA A 175 1.57 -17.83 -0.68
C ALA A 175 1.51 -16.59 -1.62
N VAL A 176 2.22 -16.59 -2.75
CA VAL A 176 2.10 -15.55 -3.79
C VAL A 176 0.69 -15.52 -4.36
N GLU A 177 0.12 -16.68 -4.72
CA GLU A 177 -1.25 -16.77 -5.22
C GLU A 177 -2.27 -16.25 -4.19
N ASP A 178 -2.08 -16.57 -2.91
CA ASP A 178 -2.94 -16.02 -1.83
C ASP A 178 -2.86 -14.49 -1.78
N ILE A 179 -1.67 -13.90 -1.95
CA ILE A 179 -1.49 -12.44 -1.95
C ILE A 179 -2.10 -11.81 -3.20
N GLN A 180 -1.95 -12.44 -4.37
CA GLN A 180 -2.59 -11.99 -5.61
C GLN A 180 -4.11 -11.94 -5.46
N ASN A 181 -4.72 -12.97 -4.91
CA ASN A 181 -6.15 -13.02 -4.61
C ASN A 181 -6.58 -11.90 -3.67
N ILE A 182 -5.79 -11.64 -2.61
CA ILE A 182 -6.04 -10.53 -1.68
C ILE A 182 -5.98 -9.19 -2.39
N VAL A 183 -4.96 -8.94 -3.22
CA VAL A 183 -4.84 -7.69 -3.99
C VAL A 183 -6.04 -7.52 -4.92
N GLY A 184 -6.51 -8.60 -5.56
CA GLY A 184 -7.74 -8.60 -6.35
C GLY A 184 -8.97 -8.16 -5.54
N THR A 185 -9.10 -8.63 -4.28
CA THR A 185 -10.22 -8.21 -3.42
C THR A 185 -10.17 -6.73 -3.04
N LEU A 186 -8.99 -6.10 -3.04
CA LEU A 186 -8.88 -4.65 -2.80
C LEU A 186 -9.52 -3.85 -3.92
N LYS A 187 -9.35 -4.29 -5.17
CA LYS A 187 -10.02 -3.71 -6.33
C LYS A 187 -11.55 -3.81 -6.20
N ASP A 188 -12.05 -4.98 -5.81
CA ASP A 188 -13.49 -5.21 -5.61
C ASP A 188 -14.09 -4.30 -4.50
N LYS A 189 -13.25 -3.86 -3.57
CA LYS A 189 -13.59 -2.89 -2.52
C LYS A 189 -13.44 -1.44 -2.95
N ASN A 190 -13.25 -1.20 -4.23
CA ASN A 190 -13.05 0.13 -4.79
C ASN A 190 -11.80 0.84 -4.23
N ILE A 191 -10.74 0.08 -3.90
CA ILE A 191 -9.43 0.63 -3.52
C ILE A 191 -8.57 0.65 -4.77
N GLY A 192 -7.99 1.81 -5.11
CA GLY A 192 -7.00 1.92 -6.18
C GLY A 192 -5.65 1.40 -5.68
N VAL A 193 -4.99 0.57 -6.49
CA VAL A 193 -3.72 -0.07 -6.11
C VAL A 193 -2.63 0.33 -7.09
N ILE A 194 -1.48 0.79 -6.58
CA ILE A 194 -0.25 0.85 -7.37
C ILE A 194 0.70 -0.21 -6.80
N ILE A 195 1.18 -1.10 -7.64
CA ILE A 195 2.05 -2.21 -7.24
C ILE A 195 3.39 -2.14 -7.97
N THR A 196 4.47 -2.36 -7.24
CA THR A 196 5.79 -2.63 -7.83
C THR A 196 6.23 -4.03 -7.45
N ASP A 197 6.85 -4.75 -8.37
CA ASP A 197 7.58 -5.97 -8.03
C ASP A 197 8.69 -6.20 -9.06
N HIS A 198 9.67 -7.02 -8.72
CA HIS A 198 10.68 -7.52 -9.63
C HIS A 198 10.19 -8.78 -10.37
N ASN A 199 9.18 -9.45 -9.83
CA ASN A 199 8.50 -10.57 -10.49
C ASN A 199 7.42 -10.02 -11.42
N VAL A 200 7.81 -9.83 -12.68
CA VAL A 200 6.96 -9.19 -13.70
C VAL A 200 5.73 -10.03 -14.00
N ASP A 201 5.89 -11.35 -14.13
CA ASP A 201 4.79 -12.25 -14.50
C ASP A 201 3.68 -12.24 -13.43
N GLU A 202 4.07 -12.32 -12.15
CA GLU A 202 3.13 -12.28 -11.03
C GLU A 202 2.40 -10.94 -10.92
N THR A 203 3.08 -9.85 -11.27
CA THR A 203 2.49 -8.52 -11.26
C THR A 203 1.52 -8.35 -12.42
N LEU A 204 1.91 -8.75 -13.63
CA LEU A 204 1.06 -8.65 -14.83
C LEU A 204 -0.23 -9.49 -14.70
N ALA A 205 -0.18 -10.61 -13.96
CA ALA A 205 -1.35 -11.46 -13.74
C ALA A 205 -2.52 -10.76 -13.04
N ILE A 206 -2.25 -9.68 -12.27
CA ILE A 206 -3.26 -8.99 -11.45
C ILE A 206 -3.46 -7.53 -11.81
N THR A 207 -2.64 -6.95 -12.68
CA THR A 207 -2.75 -5.53 -13.06
C THR A 207 -3.70 -5.31 -14.23
N ASP A 208 -4.44 -4.20 -14.18
CA ASP A 208 -5.29 -3.76 -15.30
C ASP A 208 -4.45 -3.06 -16.39
N ARG A 209 -3.38 -2.37 -15.97
CA ARG A 209 -2.38 -1.72 -16.86
C ARG A 209 -1.03 -1.55 -16.14
N THR A 210 -0.01 -1.30 -16.93
CA THR A 210 1.36 -1.07 -16.44
C THR A 210 2.00 0.12 -17.15
#